data_8806e1aba26b176369faeb730f39bae9
#
_entry.id   8806e1aba26b176369faeb730f39bae9
#
_cell.length_a   1.000
_cell.length_b   1.000
_cell.length_c   1.000
_cell.angle_alpha   90.00
_cell.angle_beta   90.00
_cell.angle_gamma   90.00
#
_symmetry.space_group_name_H-M   'P 1'
#
loop_
_entity.id
_entity.type
_entity.pdbx_description
1 polymer ?
#
loop_
_entity_poly.entity_id
_entity_poly.type
_entity_poly.pdbx_seq_one_letter_code
_entity_poly.pdbx_strand_id
1 'polypeptide(L)'
;MTFTEARAGDNLIIQIVFGKQNMDLPSKIVDVRGQNLIVDIIYLDKKMLNLSSEHIRVHLMLIREGKAPIVWKNVACKIIKENEQAFYQITSYSEGYENNRREAFRLYIGNDGVAQIGINKKALEVIVRDVSENGFSFVTSIDVKMAVGEPVRLVFIDLDITFSLMGIVVRKVNVNEKEVLYGCKLSVKNDKLLKYINNKQRQTISANKNKEYKGPGMGTKVSKVKKKKESKKNRYETTAEIKNLFVKVLHEDNNEK
;
A
#
# COMPACT_ATOMS: atom_id res chain seq x y z
N MET A 1 -14.32 -3.79 -19.71
CA MET A 1 -13.42 -2.62 -19.76
C MET A 1 -12.29 -2.93 -20.71
N THR A 2 -12.22 -2.20 -21.80
CA THR A 2 -11.09 -2.23 -22.72
C THR A 2 -9.93 -1.44 -22.11
N PHE A 3 -8.78 -1.32 -22.80
CA PHE A 3 -7.66 -0.52 -22.30
C PHE A 3 -7.92 1.00 -22.27
N THR A 4 -9.13 1.46 -22.58
CA THR A 4 -9.50 2.88 -22.64
C THR A 4 -9.31 3.66 -21.32
N GLU A 5 -9.25 2.96 -20.19
CA GLU A 5 -8.96 3.62 -18.91
C GLU A 5 -7.45 3.75 -18.61
N ALA A 6 -6.61 3.08 -19.38
CA ALA A 6 -5.16 3.12 -19.24
C ALA A 6 -4.59 4.35 -19.96
N ARG A 7 -3.55 4.96 -19.40
CA ARG A 7 -2.86 6.12 -19.94
C ARG A 7 -1.35 5.89 -19.94
N ALA A 8 -0.65 6.56 -20.84
CA ALA A 8 0.80 6.61 -20.81
C ALA A 8 1.28 7.15 -19.45
N GLY A 9 2.28 6.48 -18.88
CA GLY A 9 2.82 6.77 -17.55
C GLY A 9 2.17 6.02 -16.38
N ASP A 10 1.03 5.36 -16.60
CA ASP A 10 0.37 4.58 -15.55
C ASP A 10 1.23 3.38 -15.11
N ASN A 11 1.18 3.07 -13.80
CA ASN A 11 1.85 1.91 -13.26
C ASN A 11 1.06 0.63 -13.54
N LEU A 12 1.75 -0.34 -14.10
CA LEU A 12 1.24 -1.64 -14.48
C LEU A 12 2.01 -2.74 -13.77
N ILE A 13 1.32 -3.80 -13.37
CA ILE A 13 1.96 -5.05 -12.97
C ILE A 13 1.69 -6.09 -14.05
N ILE A 14 2.76 -6.66 -14.57
CA ILE A 14 2.71 -7.83 -15.44
C ILE A 14 2.87 -9.06 -14.56
N GLN A 15 1.80 -9.85 -14.44
CA GLN A 15 1.82 -11.10 -13.69
C GLN A 15 2.04 -12.26 -14.65
N ILE A 16 3.14 -12.98 -14.46
CA ILE A 16 3.48 -14.18 -15.20
C ILE A 16 3.04 -15.37 -14.37
N VAL A 17 2.28 -16.26 -14.99
CA VAL A 17 1.81 -17.52 -14.40
C VAL A 17 2.45 -18.70 -15.12
N PHE A 18 3.23 -19.47 -14.38
CA PHE A 18 3.86 -20.70 -14.86
C PHE A 18 3.50 -21.86 -13.93
N GLY A 19 2.64 -22.76 -14.38
CA GLY A 19 2.10 -23.83 -13.56
C GLY A 19 1.34 -23.29 -12.35
N LYS A 20 1.87 -23.57 -11.14
CA LYS A 20 1.34 -23.07 -9.85
C LYS A 20 2.06 -21.84 -9.31
N GLN A 21 3.09 -21.39 -10.01
CA GLN A 21 3.90 -20.25 -9.58
C GLN A 21 3.45 -18.97 -10.28
N ASN A 22 3.49 -17.86 -9.55
CA ASN A 22 3.18 -16.53 -10.05
C ASN A 22 4.35 -15.60 -9.76
N MET A 23 4.68 -14.74 -10.73
CA MET A 23 5.66 -13.67 -10.57
C MET A 23 5.01 -12.35 -10.96
N ASP A 24 5.03 -11.37 -10.07
CA ASP A 24 4.53 -10.02 -10.31
C ASP A 24 5.71 -9.10 -10.66
N LEU A 25 5.68 -8.51 -11.85
CA LEU A 25 6.74 -7.64 -12.36
C LEU A 25 6.18 -6.24 -12.59
N PRO A 26 6.71 -5.21 -11.91
CA PRO A 26 6.29 -3.84 -12.14
C PRO A 26 6.77 -3.36 -13.51
N SER A 27 5.93 -2.60 -14.20
CA SER A 27 6.23 -1.96 -15.46
C SER A 27 5.43 -0.66 -15.61
N LYS A 28 5.66 0.07 -16.70
CA LYS A 28 4.92 1.29 -17.03
C LYS A 28 4.35 1.22 -18.42
N ILE A 29 3.19 1.86 -18.61
CA ILE A 29 2.58 2.04 -19.91
C ILE A 29 3.30 3.21 -20.60
N VAL A 30 3.85 2.93 -21.78
CA VAL A 30 4.50 3.92 -22.64
C VAL A 30 3.47 4.61 -23.53
N ASP A 31 2.54 3.83 -24.10
CA ASP A 31 1.52 4.33 -25.01
C ASP A 31 0.29 3.42 -25.03
N VAL A 32 -0.84 3.97 -25.47
CA VAL A 32 -2.12 3.23 -25.61
C VAL A 32 -2.62 3.40 -27.05
N ARG A 33 -2.69 2.30 -27.81
CA ARG A 33 -3.06 2.29 -29.23
C ARG A 33 -4.26 1.40 -29.49
N GLY A 34 -5.44 1.95 -29.34
CA GLY A 34 -6.68 1.20 -29.47
C GLY A 34 -6.78 0.04 -28.48
N GLN A 35 -6.73 -1.20 -28.98
CA GLN A 35 -6.77 -2.42 -28.15
C GLN A 35 -5.37 -2.92 -27.72
N ASN A 36 -4.33 -2.12 -27.93
CA ASN A 36 -2.97 -2.49 -27.57
C ASN A 36 -2.38 -1.53 -26.55
N LEU A 37 -1.65 -2.08 -25.60
CA LEU A 37 -0.75 -1.32 -24.72
C LEU A 37 0.69 -1.49 -25.21
N ILE A 38 1.42 -0.39 -25.24
CA ILE A 38 2.88 -0.40 -25.42
C ILE A 38 3.48 -0.22 -24.04
N VAL A 39 4.33 -1.16 -23.64
CA VAL A 39 4.83 -1.27 -22.28
C VAL A 39 6.34 -1.46 -22.30
N ASP A 40 7.04 -0.91 -21.31
CA ASP A 40 8.49 -1.05 -21.19
C ASP A 40 8.92 -2.51 -21.11
N ILE A 41 10.07 -2.81 -21.71
CA ILE A 41 10.69 -4.14 -21.62
C ILE A 41 11.20 -4.39 -20.21
N ILE A 42 10.99 -5.60 -19.73
CA ILE A 42 11.51 -6.09 -18.45
C ILE A 42 12.76 -6.92 -18.68
N TYR A 43 13.80 -6.60 -17.92
CA TYR A 43 15.04 -7.35 -17.91
C TYR A 43 15.16 -8.13 -16.60
N LEU A 44 15.49 -9.43 -16.68
CA LEU A 44 15.88 -10.28 -15.56
C LEU A 44 17.34 -10.71 -15.80
N ASP A 45 18.21 -10.47 -14.85
CA ASP A 45 19.65 -10.79 -14.96
C ASP A 45 20.27 -10.31 -16.27
N LYS A 46 19.96 -9.07 -16.67
CA LYS A 46 20.39 -8.42 -17.92
C LYS A 46 19.88 -9.05 -19.21
N LYS A 47 19.00 -10.05 -19.13
CA LYS A 47 18.34 -10.66 -20.28
C LYS A 47 16.92 -10.14 -20.41
N MET A 48 16.54 -9.81 -21.63
CA MET A 48 15.17 -9.41 -21.95
C MET A 48 14.23 -10.60 -21.73
N LEU A 49 13.17 -10.37 -20.99
CA LEU A 49 12.17 -11.39 -20.70
C LEU A 49 11.27 -11.63 -21.93
N ASN A 50 11.14 -12.86 -22.37
CA ASN A 50 10.23 -13.21 -23.46
C ASN A 50 8.85 -13.58 -22.89
N LEU A 51 7.88 -12.69 -23.08
CA LEU A 51 6.49 -12.88 -22.63
C LEU A 51 5.62 -13.56 -23.71
N SER A 52 6.17 -13.91 -24.86
CA SER A 52 5.42 -14.54 -25.97
C SER A 52 5.43 -16.07 -25.91
N SER A 53 6.00 -16.68 -24.88
CA SER A 53 6.10 -18.14 -24.76
C SER A 53 4.73 -18.77 -24.49
N GLU A 54 4.41 -19.85 -25.18
CA GLU A 54 3.17 -20.62 -25.01
C GLU A 54 3.07 -21.32 -23.63
N HIS A 55 4.21 -21.49 -22.94
CA HIS A 55 4.26 -22.14 -21.62
C HIS A 55 3.89 -21.23 -20.46
N ILE A 56 3.74 -19.92 -20.72
CA ILE A 56 3.39 -18.94 -19.70
C ILE A 56 2.04 -18.29 -20.02
N ARG A 57 1.29 -17.94 -18.98
CA ARG A 57 0.13 -17.08 -19.10
C ARG A 57 0.48 -15.71 -18.53
N VAL A 58 0.12 -14.68 -19.26
CA VAL A 58 0.36 -13.31 -18.84
C VAL A 58 -0.97 -12.66 -18.44
N HIS A 59 -0.98 -12.03 -17.27
CA HIS A 59 -2.08 -11.21 -16.81
C HIS A 59 -1.57 -9.80 -16.58
N LEU A 60 -2.39 -8.81 -16.81
CA LEU A 60 -2.08 -7.41 -16.52
C LEU A 60 -2.90 -6.92 -15.35
N MET A 61 -2.31 -6.04 -14.56
CA MET A 61 -3.01 -5.33 -13.50
C MET A 61 -2.64 -3.85 -13.54
N LEU A 62 -3.60 -3.02 -13.89
CA LEU A 62 -3.48 -1.57 -13.84
C LEU A 62 -3.72 -1.09 -12.43
N ILE A 63 -2.72 -0.44 -11.84
CA ILE A 63 -2.81 0.12 -10.50
C ILE A 63 -3.35 1.54 -10.58
N ARG A 64 -4.49 1.78 -9.93
CA ARG A 64 -5.17 3.08 -9.89
C ARG A 64 -5.16 3.62 -8.47
N GLU A 65 -4.82 4.89 -8.31
CA GLU A 65 -4.86 5.52 -7.00
C GLU A 65 -6.30 5.64 -6.47
N GLY A 66 -6.53 5.18 -5.24
CA GLY A 66 -7.85 5.25 -4.59
C GLY A 66 -8.94 4.36 -5.18
N LYS A 67 -8.65 3.55 -6.21
CA LYS A 67 -9.60 2.63 -6.85
C LYS A 67 -9.11 1.19 -6.82
N ALA A 68 -10.02 0.25 -7.04
CA ALA A 68 -9.66 -1.15 -7.25
C ALA A 68 -8.82 -1.30 -8.53
N PRO A 69 -7.77 -2.14 -8.54
CA PRO A 69 -7.02 -2.43 -9.73
C PRO A 69 -7.91 -3.05 -10.82
N ILE A 70 -7.60 -2.79 -12.09
CA ILE A 70 -8.22 -3.50 -13.21
C ILE A 70 -7.31 -4.63 -13.64
N VAL A 71 -7.86 -5.81 -13.83
CA VAL A 71 -7.13 -7.00 -14.25
C VAL A 71 -7.63 -7.50 -15.60
N TRP A 72 -6.70 -7.72 -16.53
CA TRP A 72 -6.92 -8.45 -17.78
C TRP A 72 -6.17 -9.77 -17.70
N LYS A 73 -6.90 -10.88 -17.88
CA LYS A 73 -6.31 -12.22 -17.87
C LYS A 73 -5.97 -12.69 -19.27
N ASN A 74 -4.92 -13.53 -19.37
CA ASN A 74 -4.51 -14.21 -20.59
C ASN A 74 -4.35 -13.25 -21.79
N VAL A 75 -3.57 -12.18 -21.57
CA VAL A 75 -3.26 -11.22 -22.64
C VAL A 75 -2.17 -11.78 -23.55
N ALA A 76 -2.23 -11.43 -24.82
CA ALA A 76 -1.19 -11.74 -25.77
C ALA A 76 -0.09 -10.68 -25.73
N CYS A 77 1.17 -11.13 -25.73
CA CYS A 77 2.33 -10.26 -25.70
C CYS A 77 3.21 -10.54 -26.91
N LYS A 78 3.68 -9.50 -27.56
CA LYS A 78 4.74 -9.58 -28.58
C LYS A 78 5.76 -8.48 -28.38
N ILE A 79 6.99 -8.73 -28.78
CA ILE A 79 8.05 -7.73 -28.78
C ILE A 79 7.98 -6.96 -30.09
N ILE A 80 7.97 -5.64 -30.00
CA ILE A 80 8.08 -4.73 -31.13
C ILE A 80 9.33 -3.87 -30.97
N LYS A 81 9.85 -3.34 -32.07
CA LYS A 81 10.95 -2.38 -32.08
C LYS A 81 10.46 -1.09 -32.73
N GLU A 82 10.67 0.04 -32.04
CA GLU A 82 10.39 1.38 -32.53
C GLU A 82 11.59 2.27 -32.20
N ASN A 83 12.10 3.00 -33.18
CA ASN A 83 13.27 3.89 -33.02
C ASN A 83 14.45 3.21 -32.27
N GLU A 84 14.81 1.99 -32.69
CA GLU A 84 15.88 1.16 -32.10
C GLU A 84 15.61 0.67 -30.66
N GLN A 85 14.51 1.06 -30.05
CA GLN A 85 14.10 0.63 -28.71
C GLN A 85 13.08 -0.50 -28.80
N ALA A 86 13.21 -1.48 -27.90
CA ALA A 86 12.28 -2.59 -27.81
C ALA A 86 11.18 -2.31 -26.78
N PHE A 87 9.95 -2.74 -27.09
CA PHE A 87 8.78 -2.65 -26.22
C PHE A 87 7.97 -3.94 -26.26
N TYR A 88 7.15 -4.17 -25.23
CA TYR A 88 6.07 -5.14 -25.35
C TYR A 88 4.84 -4.45 -25.95
N GLN A 89 4.29 -5.03 -27.00
CA GLN A 89 2.93 -4.75 -27.41
C GLN A 89 2.02 -5.82 -26.80
N ILE A 90 1.08 -5.39 -25.98
CA ILE A 90 0.17 -6.25 -25.24
C ILE A 90 -1.24 -6.04 -25.75
N THR A 91 -1.90 -7.12 -26.15
CA THR A 91 -3.28 -7.12 -26.67
C THR A 91 -4.16 -7.91 -25.73
N SER A 92 -5.33 -7.37 -25.37
CA SER A 92 -6.35 -8.11 -24.63
C SER A 92 -7.52 -8.45 -25.57
N TYR A 93 -7.93 -9.72 -25.53
CA TYR A 93 -9.12 -10.21 -26.23
C TYR A 93 -10.34 -10.27 -25.30
N SER A 94 -10.15 -10.00 -24.02
CA SER A 94 -11.21 -9.96 -23.02
C SER A 94 -11.30 -8.60 -22.35
N GLU A 95 -12.46 -8.29 -21.81
CA GLU A 95 -12.62 -7.10 -20.99
C GLU A 95 -11.89 -7.27 -19.64
N GLY A 96 -11.28 -6.17 -19.18
CA GLY A 96 -10.73 -6.07 -17.84
C GLY A 96 -11.85 -5.96 -16.80
N TYR A 97 -11.59 -6.47 -15.62
CA TYR A 97 -12.51 -6.38 -14.48
C TYR A 97 -11.80 -5.82 -13.25
N GLU A 98 -12.54 -5.14 -12.42
CA GLU A 98 -12.02 -4.67 -11.14
C GLU A 98 -11.77 -5.84 -10.20
N ASN A 99 -10.54 -5.93 -9.70
CA ASN A 99 -10.15 -6.99 -8.77
C ASN A 99 -9.63 -6.38 -7.46
N ASN A 100 -10.52 -6.26 -6.49
CA ASN A 100 -10.10 -5.85 -5.16
C ASN A 100 -9.47 -7.05 -4.43
N ARG A 101 -8.13 -7.13 -4.45
CA ARG A 101 -7.37 -8.16 -3.72
C ARG A 101 -7.41 -7.98 -2.20
N ARG A 102 -7.94 -6.86 -1.72
CA ARG A 102 -7.96 -6.56 -0.30
C ARG A 102 -9.29 -6.99 0.30
N GLU A 103 -9.23 -7.95 1.18
CA GLU A 103 -10.39 -8.41 1.95
C GLU A 103 -10.85 -7.37 2.98
N ALA A 104 -9.93 -6.52 3.46
CA ALA A 104 -10.22 -5.51 4.46
C ALA A 104 -9.82 -4.10 4.01
N PHE A 105 -10.63 -3.13 4.40
CA PHE A 105 -10.32 -1.71 4.21
C PHE A 105 -9.06 -1.34 4.98
N ARG A 106 -8.21 -0.51 4.38
CA ARG A 106 -7.00 0.03 5.02
C ARG A 106 -7.17 1.51 5.27
N LEU A 107 -7.07 1.88 6.51
CA LEU A 107 -7.09 3.27 6.94
C LEU A 107 -5.66 3.78 6.99
N TYR A 108 -5.37 4.84 6.23
CA TYR A 108 -4.10 5.56 6.34
C TYR A 108 -4.07 6.36 7.64
N ILE A 109 -2.99 6.24 8.40
CA ILE A 109 -2.78 6.91 9.70
C ILE A 109 -1.79 8.07 9.54
N GLY A 110 -0.55 7.79 9.17
CA GLY A 110 0.50 8.80 8.98
C GLY A 110 1.07 9.38 10.29
N ASN A 111 0.80 8.76 11.44
CA ASN A 111 1.24 9.23 12.76
C ASN A 111 2.53 8.53 13.20
N ASP A 112 3.24 9.19 14.11
CA ASP A 112 4.38 8.60 14.79
C ASP A 112 3.92 7.43 15.70
N GLY A 113 4.76 6.43 15.82
CA GLY A 113 4.55 5.25 16.65
C GLY A 113 5.86 4.64 17.13
N VAL A 114 5.75 3.63 17.95
CA VAL A 114 6.90 2.84 18.43
C VAL A 114 6.67 1.37 18.09
N ALA A 115 7.63 0.76 17.40
CA ALA A 115 7.62 -0.66 17.09
C ALA A 115 8.71 -1.40 17.88
N GLN A 116 8.33 -2.50 18.51
CA GLN A 116 9.26 -3.46 19.12
C GLN A 116 9.27 -4.73 18.29
N ILE A 117 10.46 -5.16 17.88
CA ILE A 117 10.65 -6.29 16.99
C ILE A 117 11.34 -7.42 17.74
N GLY A 118 10.71 -8.61 17.73
CA GLY A 118 11.17 -9.75 18.52
C GLY A 118 11.05 -9.51 20.03
N ILE A 119 11.25 -10.56 20.83
CA ILE A 119 11.00 -10.52 22.27
C ILE A 119 11.98 -9.60 23.03
N ASN A 120 13.21 -9.48 22.55
CA ASN A 120 14.30 -8.76 23.25
C ASN A 120 14.89 -7.61 22.44
N LYS A 121 14.22 -7.13 21.41
CA LYS A 121 14.75 -6.06 20.56
C LYS A 121 14.31 -4.69 21.05
N LYS A 122 15.22 -3.71 20.87
CA LYS A 122 15.00 -2.32 21.25
C LYS A 122 13.79 -1.74 20.52
N ALA A 123 13.02 -0.93 21.21
CA ALA A 123 11.94 -0.15 20.62
C ALA A 123 12.48 0.86 19.60
N LEU A 124 11.82 0.96 18.46
CA LEU A 124 12.15 1.84 17.34
C LEU A 124 11.06 2.86 17.11
N GLU A 125 11.45 4.08 16.81
CA GLU A 125 10.52 5.10 16.31
C GLU A 125 10.16 4.77 14.86
N VAL A 126 8.88 4.81 14.56
CA VAL A 126 8.33 4.46 13.24
C VAL A 126 7.21 5.42 12.86
N ILE A 127 6.91 5.50 11.56
CA ILE A 127 5.70 6.16 11.08
C ILE A 127 4.68 5.06 10.76
N VAL A 128 3.55 5.06 11.46
CA VAL A 128 2.44 4.14 11.17
C VAL A 128 1.80 4.55 9.86
N ARG A 129 1.88 3.71 8.84
CA ARG A 129 1.38 4.04 7.51
C ARG A 129 -0.10 3.76 7.36
N ASP A 130 -0.49 2.52 7.57
CA ASP A 130 -1.88 2.10 7.47
C ASP A 130 -2.21 0.99 8.47
N VAL A 131 -3.49 0.92 8.83
CA VAL A 131 -4.06 -0.14 9.66
C VAL A 131 -5.30 -0.72 9.00
N SER A 132 -5.58 -1.99 9.25
CA SER A 132 -6.77 -2.70 8.78
C SER A 132 -7.25 -3.70 9.82
N GLU A 133 -8.40 -4.33 9.61
CA GLU A 133 -8.91 -5.41 10.45
C GLU A 133 -7.89 -6.56 10.60
N ASN A 134 -7.11 -6.84 9.53
CA ASN A 134 -6.24 -8.02 9.46
C ASN A 134 -4.75 -7.69 9.63
N GLY A 135 -4.37 -6.41 9.72
CA GLY A 135 -2.96 -6.06 9.79
C GLY A 135 -2.67 -4.57 9.87
N PHE A 136 -1.39 -4.26 9.95
CA PHE A 136 -0.87 -2.91 10.00
C PHE A 136 0.41 -2.79 9.20
N SER A 137 0.78 -1.57 8.84
CA SER A 137 2.07 -1.28 8.23
C SER A 137 2.72 -0.05 8.84
N PHE A 138 4.05 -0.03 8.85
CA PHE A 138 4.83 1.10 9.31
C PHE A 138 6.10 1.25 8.49
N VAL A 139 6.63 2.47 8.48
CA VAL A 139 7.89 2.84 7.83
C VAL A 139 8.89 3.18 8.91
N THR A 140 10.13 2.75 8.74
CA THR A 140 11.26 3.17 9.55
C THR A 140 12.40 3.64 8.67
N SER A 141 13.16 4.63 9.13
CA SER A 141 14.37 5.12 8.47
C SER A 141 15.61 4.27 8.74
N ILE A 142 15.48 3.23 9.59
CA ILE A 142 16.59 2.33 9.95
C ILE A 142 16.26 0.96 9.39
N ASP A 143 17.19 0.41 8.58
CA ASP A 143 17.06 -0.98 8.15
C ASP A 143 17.40 -1.90 9.33
N VAL A 144 16.43 -2.12 10.17
CA VAL A 144 16.51 -3.17 11.16
C VAL A 144 16.43 -4.48 10.40
N LYS A 145 17.44 -5.34 10.51
CA LYS A 145 17.46 -6.67 9.89
C LYS A 145 16.35 -7.53 10.47
N MET A 146 15.12 -7.29 9.99
CA MET A 146 13.92 -7.97 10.39
C MET A 146 13.54 -8.95 9.28
N ALA A 147 13.35 -10.21 9.65
CA ALA A 147 12.90 -11.24 8.72
C ALA A 147 11.37 -11.32 8.66
N VAL A 148 10.85 -11.84 7.55
CA VAL A 148 9.45 -12.27 7.48
C VAL A 148 9.25 -13.40 8.49
N GLY A 149 8.13 -13.34 9.23
CA GLY A 149 7.81 -14.28 10.32
C GLY A 149 8.18 -13.76 11.72
N GLU A 150 8.95 -12.66 11.84
CA GLU A 150 9.28 -12.10 13.16
C GLU A 150 8.08 -11.41 13.82
N PRO A 151 7.90 -11.58 15.15
CA PRO A 151 6.86 -10.91 15.90
C PRO A 151 7.17 -9.41 16.06
N VAL A 152 6.12 -8.60 15.98
CA VAL A 152 6.18 -7.14 16.14
C VAL A 152 5.06 -6.69 17.05
N ARG A 153 5.39 -5.80 17.98
CA ARG A 153 4.44 -5.02 18.76
C ARG A 153 4.54 -3.56 18.30
N LEU A 154 3.42 -2.98 17.85
CA LEU A 154 3.31 -1.58 17.43
C LEU A 154 2.41 -0.84 18.42
N VAL A 155 2.89 0.30 18.93
CA VAL A 155 2.11 1.23 19.75
C VAL A 155 2.05 2.59 19.06
N PHE A 156 0.86 3.16 18.96
CA PHE A 156 0.65 4.52 18.44
C PHE A 156 -0.60 5.16 19.04
N ILE A 157 -0.71 6.47 18.87
CA ILE A 157 -1.86 7.26 19.34
C ILE A 157 -2.49 7.96 18.13
N ASP A 158 -3.81 7.89 18.03
CA ASP A 158 -4.60 8.71 17.11
C ASP A 158 -5.90 9.15 17.78
N LEU A 159 -6.24 10.45 17.68
CA LEU A 159 -7.41 11.06 18.34
C LEU A 159 -7.53 10.68 19.83
N ASP A 160 -6.45 10.83 20.58
CA ASP A 160 -6.37 10.48 22.01
C ASP A 160 -6.65 9.00 22.35
N ILE A 161 -6.67 8.15 21.33
CA ILE A 161 -6.84 6.70 21.49
C ILE A 161 -5.49 6.03 21.32
N THR A 162 -5.02 5.36 22.36
CA THR A 162 -3.84 4.50 22.30
C THR A 162 -4.19 3.14 21.72
N PHE A 163 -3.41 2.72 20.72
CA PHE A 163 -3.47 1.39 20.12
C PHE A 163 -2.18 0.64 20.43
N SER A 164 -2.32 -0.60 20.90
CA SER A 164 -1.23 -1.58 21.02
C SER A 164 -1.60 -2.78 20.17
N LEU A 165 -0.84 -3.00 19.09
CA LEU A 165 -1.10 -4.03 18.10
C LEU A 165 0.04 -5.05 18.11
N MET A 166 -0.31 -6.33 18.16
CA MET A 166 0.64 -7.43 18.04
C MET A 166 0.45 -8.12 16.68
N GLY A 167 1.54 -8.38 16.00
CA GLY A 167 1.50 -9.01 14.68
C GLY A 167 2.80 -9.70 14.32
N ILE A 168 2.80 -10.27 13.12
CA ILE A 168 3.95 -10.95 12.53
C ILE A 168 4.27 -10.26 11.21
N VAL A 169 5.55 -9.99 10.95
CA VAL A 169 6.01 -9.44 9.68
C VAL A 169 5.69 -10.41 8.54
N VAL A 170 4.93 -9.94 7.56
CA VAL A 170 4.60 -10.72 6.36
C VAL A 170 5.22 -10.13 5.09
N ARG A 171 5.71 -8.90 5.15
CA ARG A 171 6.31 -8.23 4.01
C ARG A 171 7.30 -7.16 4.44
N LYS A 172 8.43 -7.09 3.72
CA LYS A 172 9.41 -6.01 3.76
C LYS A 172 9.56 -5.43 2.35
N VAL A 173 9.50 -4.10 2.22
CA VAL A 173 9.69 -3.40 0.94
C VAL A 173 10.56 -2.17 1.18
N ASN A 174 11.67 -2.06 0.46
CA ASN A 174 12.46 -0.82 0.46
C ASN A 174 11.66 0.25 -0.28
N VAL A 175 11.35 1.35 0.40
CA VAL A 175 10.65 2.50 -0.19
C VAL A 175 11.66 3.36 -0.94
N ASN A 176 12.82 3.57 -0.33
CA ASN A 176 13.98 4.24 -0.89
C ASN A 176 15.26 3.74 -0.16
N GLU A 177 16.40 4.39 -0.41
CA GLU A 177 17.70 4.00 0.20
C GLU A 177 17.74 4.12 1.74
N LYS A 178 16.83 4.91 2.33
CA LYS A 178 16.81 5.21 3.78
C LYS A 178 15.59 4.69 4.50
N GLU A 179 14.56 4.27 3.78
CA GLU A 179 13.26 3.91 4.34
C GLU A 179 12.81 2.52 3.91
N VAL A 180 12.35 1.78 4.89
CA VAL A 180 11.80 0.43 4.73
C VAL A 180 10.38 0.39 5.24
N LEU A 181 9.48 -0.12 4.43
CA LEU A 181 8.08 -0.40 4.78
C LEU A 181 7.96 -1.86 5.25
N TYR A 182 7.46 -2.04 6.44
CA TYR A 182 7.09 -3.34 6.98
C TYR A 182 5.57 -3.49 6.98
N GLY A 183 5.09 -4.59 6.40
CA GLY A 183 3.69 -5.01 6.49
C GLY A 183 3.56 -6.17 7.45
N CYS A 184 2.62 -6.06 8.41
CA CYS A 184 2.41 -7.04 9.46
C CYS A 184 0.97 -7.56 9.43
N LYS A 185 0.80 -8.86 9.67
CA LYS A 185 -0.50 -9.49 9.93
C LYS A 185 -0.76 -9.46 11.42
N LEU A 186 -1.95 -9.04 11.85
CA LEU A 186 -2.34 -9.09 13.25
C LEU A 186 -2.37 -10.52 13.76
N SER A 187 -1.80 -10.75 14.94
CA SER A 187 -1.83 -12.05 15.63
C SER A 187 -3.15 -12.28 16.35
N VAL A 188 -3.78 -11.20 16.83
CA VAL A 188 -5.05 -11.23 17.56
C VAL A 188 -5.95 -10.12 17.02
N LYS A 189 -7.23 -10.42 16.86
CA LYS A 189 -8.24 -9.42 16.48
C LYS A 189 -8.32 -8.35 17.58
N ASN A 190 -8.43 -7.09 17.14
CA ASN A 190 -8.53 -5.94 18.03
C ASN A 190 -9.84 -5.20 17.79
N ASP A 191 -10.84 -5.45 18.63
CA ASP A 191 -12.18 -4.86 18.46
C ASP A 191 -12.18 -3.33 18.59
N LYS A 192 -11.26 -2.77 19.40
CA LYS A 192 -11.09 -1.33 19.53
C LYS A 192 -10.61 -0.72 18.21
N LEU A 193 -9.64 -1.36 17.56
CA LEU A 193 -9.15 -0.97 16.25
C LEU A 193 -10.24 -1.09 15.18
N LEU A 194 -11.00 -2.18 15.18
CA LEU A 194 -12.09 -2.40 14.22
C LEU A 194 -13.17 -1.33 14.34
N LYS A 195 -13.63 -1.02 15.55
CA LYS A 195 -14.59 0.07 15.80
C LYS A 195 -14.05 1.41 15.33
N TYR A 196 -12.78 1.70 15.58
CA TYR A 196 -12.12 2.92 15.13
C TYR A 196 -12.07 3.02 13.60
N ILE A 197 -11.62 1.98 12.90
CA ILE A 197 -11.57 1.93 11.43
C ILE A 197 -12.96 2.17 10.82
N ASN A 198 -13.98 1.48 11.33
CA ASN A 198 -15.35 1.61 10.85
C ASN A 198 -15.91 3.04 11.02
N ASN A 199 -15.62 3.68 12.16
CA ASN A 199 -16.03 5.06 12.40
C ASN A 199 -15.34 6.04 11.43
N LYS A 200 -14.05 5.91 11.21
CA LYS A 200 -13.29 6.73 10.25
C LYS A 200 -13.76 6.51 8.82
N GLN A 201 -14.03 5.27 8.43
CA GLN A 201 -14.56 4.96 7.10
C GLN A 201 -15.92 5.61 6.86
N ARG A 202 -16.83 5.54 7.84
CA ARG A 202 -18.15 6.21 7.76
C ARG A 202 -18.02 7.72 7.62
N GLN A 203 -17.12 8.35 8.38
CA GLN A 203 -16.85 9.78 8.28
C GLN A 203 -16.37 10.18 6.88
N THR A 204 -15.45 9.40 6.30
CA THR A 204 -14.91 9.63 4.95
C THR A 204 -16.00 9.50 3.88
N ILE A 205 -16.85 8.47 3.96
CA ILE A 205 -17.98 8.27 3.03
C ILE A 205 -18.96 9.43 3.11
N SER A 206 -19.33 9.86 4.33
CA SER A 206 -20.24 10.98 4.54
C SER A 206 -19.70 12.30 4.01
N ALA A 207 -18.39 12.55 4.21
CA ALA A 207 -17.72 13.75 3.70
C ALA A 207 -17.66 13.78 2.16
N ASN A 208 -17.49 12.63 1.52
CA ASN A 208 -17.47 12.53 0.06
C ASN A 208 -18.87 12.71 -0.55
N LYS A 209 -19.92 12.14 0.04
CA LYS A 209 -21.31 12.35 -0.40
C LYS A 209 -21.70 13.83 -0.37
N ASN A 210 -21.26 14.58 0.66
CA ASN A 210 -21.54 16.02 0.75
C ASN A 210 -20.76 16.87 -0.28
N LYS A 211 -19.68 16.32 -0.89
CA LYS A 211 -18.97 16.99 -1.99
C LYS A 211 -19.62 16.79 -3.36
N GLU A 212 -20.22 15.64 -3.58
CA GLU A 212 -20.91 15.32 -4.86
C GLU A 212 -22.27 16.03 -5.01
N TYR A 213 -22.88 16.50 -3.91
CA TYR A 213 -24.22 17.13 -3.93
C TYR A 213 -24.19 18.66 -4.08
N LYS A 214 -23.10 19.27 -4.50
CA LYS A 214 -23.09 20.69 -4.88
C LYS A 214 -23.42 20.81 -6.36
N GLY A 215 -24.76 20.84 -6.64
CA GLY A 215 -25.28 21.23 -7.94
C GLY A 215 -24.83 22.64 -8.35
N PRO A 216 -24.86 22.98 -9.66
CA PRO A 216 -24.42 24.26 -10.16
C PRO A 216 -25.37 25.37 -9.73
N GLY A 217 -24.97 26.20 -8.79
CA GLY A 217 -25.71 27.42 -8.44
C GLY A 217 -25.75 27.74 -6.97
N MET A 218 -24.67 28.30 -6.44
CA MET A 218 -24.64 29.41 -5.48
C MET A 218 -23.19 29.67 -5.09
N GLY A 219 -22.68 30.83 -5.49
CA GLY A 219 -21.35 31.29 -5.10
C GLY A 219 -21.26 31.44 -3.59
N THR A 220 -20.45 30.65 -2.94
CA THR A 220 -20.06 30.83 -1.57
C THR A 220 -18.56 31.05 -1.46
N LYS A 221 -18.22 32.15 -0.81
CA LYS A 221 -16.86 32.61 -0.49
C LYS A 221 -16.01 31.45 0.00
N VAL A 222 -14.89 31.21 -0.68
CA VAL A 222 -13.85 30.28 -0.27
C VAL A 222 -13.24 30.82 1.02
N SER A 223 -13.64 30.28 2.16
CA SER A 223 -12.87 30.42 3.39
C SER A 223 -11.58 29.62 3.24
N LYS A 224 -10.45 30.34 3.11
CA LYS A 224 -9.11 29.76 3.15
C LYS A 224 -8.93 29.04 4.50
N VAL A 225 -9.08 27.73 4.50
CA VAL A 225 -8.63 26.89 5.62
C VAL A 225 -7.11 27.04 5.69
N LYS A 226 -6.63 27.81 6.63
CA LYS A 226 -5.22 27.90 6.98
C LYS A 226 -4.80 26.49 7.42
N LYS A 227 -3.99 25.78 6.61
CA LYS A 227 -3.22 24.63 7.08
C LYS A 227 -2.34 25.13 8.23
N LYS A 228 -2.72 24.78 9.47
CA LYS A 228 -1.84 24.95 10.62
C LYS A 228 -0.59 24.13 10.33
N LYS A 229 0.54 24.81 10.16
CA LYS A 229 1.86 24.20 10.27
C LYS A 229 2.01 23.82 11.73
N GLU A 230 1.78 22.57 12.09
CA GLU A 230 2.20 22.05 13.39
C GLU A 230 3.72 22.18 13.47
N SER A 231 4.17 22.86 14.52
CA SER A 231 5.58 23.15 14.72
C SER A 231 6.30 21.83 15.03
N LYS A 232 7.52 21.68 14.53
CA LYS A 232 8.39 20.52 14.84
C LYS A 232 8.53 20.24 16.34
N LYS A 233 8.28 21.22 17.20
CA LYS A 233 8.38 21.13 18.67
C LYS A 233 7.34 20.13 19.26
N ASN A 234 6.10 20.12 18.78
CA ASN A 234 5.07 19.17 19.25
C ASN A 234 5.38 17.72 18.87
N ARG A 235 6.16 17.51 17.82
CA ARG A 235 6.48 16.16 17.34
C ARG A 235 7.40 15.41 18.31
N TYR A 236 8.36 16.09 18.91
CA TYR A 236 9.29 15.46 19.87
C TYR A 236 8.65 15.17 21.23
N GLU A 237 7.74 16.03 21.69
CA GLU A 237 6.99 15.82 22.93
C GLU A 237 6.08 14.57 22.80
N THR A 238 5.34 14.47 21.69
CA THR A 238 4.48 13.31 21.39
C THR A 238 5.26 11.99 21.33
N THR A 239 6.45 12.00 20.75
CA THR A 239 7.30 10.80 20.66
C THR A 239 7.82 10.36 22.03
N ALA A 240 8.16 11.29 22.92
CA ALA A 240 8.58 10.98 24.28
C ALA A 240 7.43 10.39 25.12
N GLU A 241 6.22 10.92 24.97
CA GLU A 241 5.01 10.39 25.60
C GLU A 241 4.69 8.98 25.12
N ILE A 242 4.78 8.72 23.82
CA ILE A 242 4.59 7.38 23.23
C ILE A 242 5.62 6.40 23.79
N LYS A 243 6.90 6.80 23.91
CA LYS A 243 7.94 5.95 24.50
C LYS A 243 7.66 5.59 25.96
N ASN A 244 7.26 6.58 26.75
CA ASN A 244 6.92 6.36 28.17
C ASN A 244 5.69 5.44 28.32
N LEU A 245 4.69 5.64 27.46
CA LEU A 245 3.51 4.78 27.44
C LEU A 245 3.85 3.34 27.03
N PHE A 246 4.76 3.19 26.05
CA PHE A 246 5.23 1.88 25.61
C PHE A 246 5.96 1.13 26.71
N VAL A 247 6.82 1.80 27.48
CA VAL A 247 7.51 1.22 28.66
C VAL A 247 6.47 0.78 29.69
N LYS A 248 5.47 1.61 29.98
CA LYS A 248 4.41 1.30 30.95
C LYS A 248 3.59 0.07 30.55
N VAL A 249 3.16 -0.01 29.28
CA VAL A 249 2.41 -1.16 28.74
C VAL A 249 3.24 -2.45 28.77
N LEU A 250 4.56 -2.37 28.56
CA LEU A 250 5.44 -3.53 28.65
C LEU A 250 5.61 -4.06 30.09
N HIS A 251 5.55 -3.18 31.10
CA HIS A 251 5.66 -3.59 32.51
C HIS A 251 4.37 -4.20 33.05
N GLU A 252 3.21 -3.72 32.60
CA GLU A 252 1.91 -4.25 33.02
C GLU A 252 1.72 -5.71 32.60
N ASP A 253 2.12 -6.08 31.36
CA ASP A 253 2.01 -7.46 30.85
C ASP A 253 2.97 -8.47 31.54
N ASN A 254 4.03 -8.00 32.20
CA ASN A 254 4.95 -8.87 32.92
C ASN A 254 4.51 -9.19 34.37
N ASN A 255 3.52 -8.46 34.87
CA ASN A 255 3.00 -8.66 36.23
C ASN A 255 1.74 -9.56 36.28
N GLU A 256 1.21 -9.98 35.12
CA GLU A 256 0.04 -10.88 35.01
C GLU A 256 0.42 -12.37 34.77
N LYS A 257 1.68 -12.75 35.00
CA LYS A 257 2.13 -14.15 34.88
C LYS A 257 2.54 -14.72 36.21
#